data_f08a7ac835ece301c8ac42f14bb0db31
#
_entry.id   f08a7ac835ece301c8ac42f14bb0db31
#
_cell.length_a   1.000
_cell.length_b   1.000
_cell.length_c   1.000
_cell.angle_alpha   90.00
_cell.angle_beta   90.00
_cell.angle_gamma   90.00
#
_symmetry.space_group_name_H-M   'P 1'
#
loop_
_entity.id
_entity.type
_entity.pdbx_description
1 polymer ?
#
loop_
_entity_poly.entity_id
_entity_poly.type
_entity_poly.pdbx_seq_one_letter_code
_entity_poly.pdbx_strand_id
1 'polypeptide(L)'
;ANVAVHPDFRRKRIALDLTSQSLKYAKGKGAKSVWLQVRDDNPPAIELYSKMGFVEKCRRSTYTISPTTKLKDYLGYGIRIKRRTNQEWNQHKHWLREVYPDDVGWNLGLREKSFEPGFWNFLTRFFSGVSIKNLSIYRDNTLIGFASLEKTNLYADNIWIACPEEFDDMVIRASIPSFRNSTFFVRPQTINFPIGRGTKAFEDLGFVKNHTLIWMEERISPNGFLSEK
;
A
#
# COMPACT_ATOMS: atom_id res chain seq x y z
N ALA A 1 7.01 14.85 0.66
CA ALA A 1 7.67 15.76 1.62
C ALA A 1 7.10 15.52 3.01
N ASN A 2 7.91 15.61 4.06
CA ASN A 2 7.44 15.52 5.45
C ASN A 2 7.32 16.93 6.02
N VAL A 3 6.17 17.25 6.62
CA VAL A 3 5.98 18.48 7.38
C VAL A 3 6.15 18.15 8.85
N ALA A 4 7.21 18.66 9.46
CA ALA A 4 7.48 18.52 10.88
C ALA A 4 7.84 19.88 11.51
N VAL A 5 7.27 20.17 12.67
CA VAL A 5 7.58 21.38 13.44
C VAL A 5 8.14 20.96 14.79
N HIS A 6 9.34 21.48 15.09
CA HIS A 6 10.00 21.22 16.37
C HIS A 6 9.08 21.61 17.54
N PRO A 7 9.04 20.86 18.64
CA PRO A 7 8.16 21.12 19.78
C PRO A 7 8.12 22.57 20.24
N ASP A 8 9.26 23.23 20.37
CA ASP A 8 9.39 24.63 20.86
C ASP A 8 8.79 25.68 19.90
N PHE A 9 8.56 25.28 18.66
CA PHE A 9 7.99 26.17 17.62
C PHE A 9 6.56 25.78 17.24
N ARG A 10 5.95 24.81 17.92
CA ARG A 10 4.54 24.45 17.72
C ARG A 10 3.61 25.59 18.15
N ARG A 11 2.35 25.56 17.67
CA ARG A 11 1.31 26.58 17.95
C ARG A 11 1.60 27.98 17.41
N LYS A 12 2.61 28.14 16.53
CA LYS A 12 2.99 29.39 15.86
C LYS A 12 2.56 29.41 14.38
N ARG A 13 1.57 28.61 13.99
CA ARG A 13 1.02 28.48 12.61
C ARG A 13 2.01 27.99 11.55
N ILE A 14 3.24 27.60 11.90
CA ILE A 14 4.30 27.20 10.95
C ILE A 14 3.83 26.05 10.04
N ALA A 15 3.17 25.01 10.57
CA ALA A 15 2.65 23.91 9.76
C ALA A 15 1.59 24.39 8.76
N LEU A 16 0.72 25.31 9.15
CA LEU A 16 -0.29 25.92 8.28
C LEU A 16 0.39 26.68 7.14
N ASP A 17 1.38 27.50 7.44
CA ASP A 17 2.10 28.30 6.44
C ASP A 17 2.84 27.42 5.45
N LEU A 18 3.56 26.40 5.94
CA LEU A 18 4.28 25.44 5.09
C LEU A 18 3.32 24.68 4.15
N THR A 19 2.18 24.22 4.67
CA THR A 19 1.20 23.49 3.86
C THR A 19 0.53 24.42 2.86
N SER A 20 0.19 25.66 3.26
CA SER A 20 -0.37 26.68 2.35
C SER A 20 0.57 27.04 1.21
N GLN A 21 1.87 27.18 1.50
CA GLN A 21 2.88 27.43 0.46
C GLN A 21 3.01 26.24 -0.49
N SER A 22 2.98 25.01 0.05
CA SER A 22 3.01 23.78 -0.77
C SER A 22 1.80 23.69 -1.69
N LEU A 23 0.59 24.02 -1.21
CA LEU A 23 -0.63 24.07 -2.03
C LEU A 23 -0.54 25.14 -3.12
N LYS A 24 -0.08 26.36 -2.78
CA LYS A 24 0.14 27.43 -3.76
C LYS A 24 1.12 27.02 -4.85
N TYR A 25 2.22 26.39 -4.45
CA TYR A 25 3.22 25.89 -5.41
C TYR A 25 2.63 24.81 -6.32
N ALA A 26 1.94 23.81 -5.77
CA ALA A 26 1.30 22.74 -6.54
C ALA A 26 0.27 23.32 -7.54
N LYS A 27 -0.54 24.28 -7.10
CA LYS A 27 -1.49 25.02 -7.97
C LYS A 27 -0.77 25.74 -9.10
N GLY A 28 0.30 26.45 -8.80
CA GLY A 28 1.12 27.16 -9.80
C GLY A 28 1.78 26.21 -10.81
N LYS A 29 1.96 24.94 -10.49
CA LYS A 29 2.45 23.88 -11.40
C LYS A 29 1.33 23.14 -12.13
N GLY A 30 0.07 23.56 -11.98
CA GLY A 30 -1.08 22.94 -12.66
C GLY A 30 -1.51 21.60 -12.07
N ALA A 31 -1.17 21.31 -10.82
CA ALA A 31 -1.67 20.12 -10.14
C ALA A 31 -3.19 20.16 -10.02
N LYS A 32 -3.85 19.02 -10.25
CA LYS A 32 -5.32 18.88 -10.13
C LYS A 32 -5.75 18.53 -8.71
N SER A 33 -4.86 17.88 -7.96
CA SER A 33 -5.06 17.55 -6.55
C SER A 33 -3.73 17.47 -5.82
N VAL A 34 -3.79 17.60 -4.50
CA VAL A 34 -2.66 17.38 -3.59
C VAL A 34 -3.05 16.32 -2.58
N TRP A 35 -2.19 15.36 -2.38
CA TRP A 35 -2.38 14.28 -1.43
C TRP A 35 -1.40 14.41 -0.27
N LEU A 36 -1.86 14.08 0.92
CA LEU A 36 -1.01 13.92 2.09
C LEU A 36 -1.41 12.68 2.89
N GLN A 37 -0.51 12.27 3.74
CA GLN A 37 -0.72 11.19 4.69
C GLN A 37 -0.46 11.73 6.08
N VAL A 38 -1.37 11.47 7.00
CA VAL A 38 -1.26 11.86 8.40
C VAL A 38 -1.49 10.65 9.29
N ARG A 39 -0.74 10.55 10.39
CA ARG A 39 -0.94 9.48 11.37
C ARG A 39 -2.30 9.62 12.04
N ASP A 40 -3.00 8.51 12.23
CA ASP A 40 -4.32 8.47 12.88
C ASP A 40 -4.26 8.88 14.37
N ASP A 41 -3.09 8.78 14.98
CA ASP A 41 -2.80 9.21 16.34
C ASP A 41 -2.33 10.69 16.46
N ASN A 42 -2.54 11.50 15.41
CA ASN A 42 -2.17 12.92 15.40
C ASN A 42 -3.39 13.84 15.15
N PRO A 43 -4.34 13.95 16.12
CA PRO A 43 -5.55 14.76 15.97
C PRO A 43 -5.31 16.23 15.58
N PRO A 44 -4.26 16.92 16.14
CA PRO A 44 -4.01 18.32 15.75
C PRO A 44 -3.65 18.48 14.27
N ALA A 45 -2.93 17.53 13.68
CA ALA A 45 -2.60 17.60 12.26
C ALA A 45 -3.81 17.25 11.38
N ILE A 46 -4.63 16.27 11.79
CA ILE A 46 -5.87 15.91 11.10
C ILE A 46 -6.81 17.14 11.04
N GLU A 47 -7.00 17.81 12.17
CA GLU A 47 -7.84 19.02 12.25
C GLU A 47 -7.29 20.14 11.36
N LEU A 48 -5.96 20.36 11.39
CA LEU A 48 -5.31 21.37 10.53
C LEU A 48 -5.61 21.11 9.06
N TYR A 49 -5.37 19.89 8.57
CA TYR A 49 -5.56 19.55 7.17
C TYR A 49 -7.04 19.58 6.76
N SER A 50 -7.95 19.13 7.63
CA SER A 50 -9.40 19.24 7.38
C SER A 50 -9.85 20.71 7.23
N LYS A 51 -9.35 21.61 8.09
CA LYS A 51 -9.62 23.06 7.98
C LYS A 51 -9.02 23.69 6.71
N MET A 52 -8.01 23.08 6.12
CA MET A 52 -7.40 23.51 4.86
C MET A 52 -8.07 22.92 3.61
N GLY A 53 -9.19 22.19 3.77
CA GLY A 53 -9.95 21.62 2.66
C GLY A 53 -9.60 20.19 2.30
N PHE A 54 -8.63 19.58 2.98
CA PHE A 54 -8.32 18.17 2.74
C PHE A 54 -9.43 17.26 3.26
N VAL A 55 -9.87 16.33 2.40
CA VAL A 55 -10.91 15.35 2.69
C VAL A 55 -10.27 13.97 2.82
N GLU A 56 -10.63 13.24 3.87
CA GLU A 56 -10.20 11.86 4.06
C GLU A 56 -10.72 10.97 2.93
N LYS A 57 -9.83 10.15 2.33
CA LYS A 57 -10.15 9.20 1.26
C LYS A 57 -10.12 7.76 1.75
N CYS A 58 -9.10 7.41 2.49
CA CYS A 58 -8.98 6.07 3.06
C CYS A 58 -8.03 6.07 4.25
N ARG A 59 -8.09 4.99 5.04
CA ARG A 59 -7.12 4.67 6.09
C ARG A 59 -6.44 3.38 5.76
N ARG A 60 -5.13 3.35 5.93
CA ARG A 60 -4.32 2.17 5.64
C ARG A 60 -3.29 1.96 6.73
N SER A 61 -3.09 0.71 7.09
CA SER A 61 -2.08 0.30 8.06
C SER A 61 -0.88 -0.31 7.35
N THR A 62 0.31 0.01 7.83
CA THR A 62 1.56 -0.61 7.37
C THR A 62 1.99 -1.65 8.38
N TYR A 63 2.18 -2.87 7.90
CA TYR A 63 2.65 -4.01 8.67
C TYR A 63 4.02 -4.44 8.15
N THR A 64 4.89 -4.87 9.05
CA THR A 64 6.22 -5.37 8.71
C THR A 64 6.49 -6.68 9.44
N ILE A 65 7.12 -7.63 8.77
CA ILE A 65 7.57 -8.87 9.36
C ILE A 65 9.09 -9.01 9.22
N SER A 66 9.75 -9.43 10.31
CA SER A 66 11.19 -9.70 10.32
C SER A 66 11.53 -10.94 9.49
N PRO A 67 12.67 -10.98 8.79
CA PRO A 67 13.13 -12.19 8.13
C PRO A 67 13.40 -13.35 9.09
N THR A 68 13.63 -13.06 10.37
CA THR A 68 13.89 -14.07 11.41
C THR A 68 12.65 -14.64 12.08
N THR A 69 11.46 -14.04 11.84
CA THR A 69 10.20 -14.54 12.42
C THR A 69 9.92 -15.95 11.93
N LYS A 70 9.73 -16.90 12.85
CA LYS A 70 9.33 -18.26 12.51
C LYS A 70 7.86 -18.28 12.10
N LEU A 71 7.58 -18.62 10.85
CA LEU A 71 6.22 -18.82 10.36
C LEU A 71 5.81 -20.29 10.57
N LYS A 72 4.58 -20.49 11.04
CA LYS A 72 3.95 -21.80 11.00
C LYS A 72 3.39 -22.01 9.60
N ASP A 73 3.57 -23.19 9.02
CA ASP A 73 2.89 -23.54 7.78
C ASP A 73 1.38 -23.60 8.04
N TYR A 74 0.65 -22.73 7.35
CA TYR A 74 -0.79 -22.67 7.41
C TYR A 74 -1.38 -23.01 6.04
N LEU A 75 -1.44 -24.30 5.75
CA LEU A 75 -2.24 -24.80 4.64
C LEU A 75 -3.58 -25.27 5.21
N GLY A 76 -4.59 -24.38 5.17
CA GLY A 76 -5.96 -24.74 5.49
C GLY A 76 -6.47 -25.83 4.54
N TYR A 77 -7.48 -26.60 5.01
CA TYR A 77 -8.10 -27.65 4.19
C TYR A 77 -8.62 -27.07 2.86
N GLY A 78 -8.35 -27.76 1.75
CA GLY A 78 -8.78 -27.33 0.41
C GLY A 78 -7.95 -26.18 -0.20
N ILE A 79 -6.98 -25.62 0.51
CA ILE A 79 -6.15 -24.52 -0.01
C ILE A 79 -5.06 -25.06 -0.92
N ARG A 80 -4.97 -24.47 -2.11
CA ARG A 80 -3.93 -24.79 -3.10
C ARG A 80 -3.30 -23.49 -3.62
N ILE A 81 -1.97 -23.49 -3.67
CA ILE A 81 -1.19 -22.34 -4.11
C ILE A 81 -0.42 -22.73 -5.38
N LYS A 82 -0.49 -21.87 -6.37
CA LYS A 82 0.22 -22.05 -7.64
C LYS A 82 0.92 -20.75 -8.05
N ARG A 83 1.90 -20.88 -8.95
CA ARG A 83 2.39 -19.70 -9.65
C ARG A 83 1.26 -19.15 -10.53
N ARG A 84 1.02 -17.84 -10.47
CA ARG A 84 0.02 -17.16 -11.30
C ARG A 84 0.29 -17.40 -12.79
N THR A 85 -0.75 -17.76 -13.52
CA THR A 85 -0.71 -17.92 -14.98
C THR A 85 -0.98 -16.61 -15.70
N ASN A 86 -0.66 -16.55 -16.99
CA ASN A 86 -0.93 -15.36 -17.81
C ASN A 86 -2.44 -15.12 -17.97
N GLN A 87 -3.25 -16.17 -18.03
CA GLN A 87 -4.71 -16.10 -18.19
C GLN A 87 -5.39 -15.47 -16.97
N GLU A 88 -4.79 -15.59 -15.79
CA GLU A 88 -5.32 -15.03 -14.54
C GLU A 88 -5.01 -13.53 -14.36
N TRP A 89 -4.27 -12.92 -15.30
CA TRP A 89 -3.83 -11.54 -15.16
C TRP A 89 -4.99 -10.54 -15.05
N ASN A 90 -6.03 -10.69 -15.87
CA ASN A 90 -7.16 -9.78 -15.84
C ASN A 90 -7.88 -9.79 -14.49
N GLN A 91 -8.05 -10.98 -13.90
CA GLN A 91 -8.64 -11.11 -12.56
C GLN A 91 -7.73 -10.56 -11.47
N HIS A 92 -6.42 -10.83 -11.56
CA HIS A 92 -5.43 -10.27 -10.64
C HIS A 92 -5.42 -8.74 -10.69
N LYS A 93 -5.41 -8.16 -11.88
CA LYS A 93 -5.47 -6.71 -12.09
C LYS A 93 -6.72 -6.09 -11.50
N HIS A 94 -7.88 -6.73 -11.71
CA HIS A 94 -9.16 -6.28 -11.18
C HIS A 94 -9.11 -6.19 -9.64
N TRP A 95 -8.78 -7.29 -8.96
CA TRP A 95 -8.69 -7.30 -7.49
C TRP A 95 -7.56 -6.43 -6.95
N LEU A 96 -6.44 -6.32 -7.68
CA LEU A 96 -5.35 -5.44 -7.28
C LEU A 96 -5.81 -3.97 -7.23
N ARG A 97 -6.61 -3.53 -8.20
CA ARG A 97 -7.19 -2.18 -8.25
C ARG A 97 -8.27 -1.95 -7.20
N GLU A 98 -9.01 -2.98 -6.81
CA GLU A 98 -9.97 -2.87 -5.70
C GLU A 98 -9.25 -2.63 -4.36
N VAL A 99 -8.17 -3.35 -4.10
CA VAL A 99 -7.38 -3.19 -2.86
C VAL A 99 -6.49 -1.94 -2.91
N TYR A 100 -5.97 -1.61 -4.08
CA TYR A 100 -5.07 -0.47 -4.34
C TYR A 100 -5.60 0.36 -5.52
N PRO A 101 -6.62 1.19 -5.32
CA PRO A 101 -7.10 2.14 -6.35
C PRO A 101 -5.93 2.98 -6.89
N ASP A 102 -6.06 3.49 -8.12
CA ASP A 102 -4.97 4.15 -8.84
C ASP A 102 -4.29 5.26 -8.02
N ASP A 103 -5.07 6.08 -7.31
CA ASP A 103 -4.55 7.15 -6.46
C ASP A 103 -3.71 6.60 -5.29
N VAL A 104 -4.14 5.49 -4.67
CA VAL A 104 -3.42 4.82 -3.60
C VAL A 104 -2.18 4.11 -4.15
N GLY A 105 -2.35 3.36 -5.23
CA GLY A 105 -1.28 2.61 -5.88
C GLY A 105 -0.13 3.52 -6.31
N TRP A 106 -0.44 4.66 -6.92
CA TRP A 106 0.56 5.65 -7.31
C TRP A 106 1.38 6.15 -6.11
N ASN A 107 0.73 6.50 -5.03
CA ASN A 107 1.39 6.98 -3.81
C ASN A 107 2.24 5.89 -3.12
N LEU A 108 1.87 4.62 -3.24
CA LEU A 108 2.64 3.47 -2.73
C LEU A 108 3.77 3.04 -3.68
N GLY A 109 3.86 3.64 -4.87
CA GLY A 109 4.81 3.24 -5.88
C GLY A 109 4.45 1.92 -6.57
N LEU A 110 3.19 1.48 -6.49
CA LEU A 110 2.69 0.30 -7.18
C LEU A 110 2.75 0.52 -8.69
N ARG A 111 3.56 -0.26 -9.36
CA ARG A 111 3.68 -0.24 -10.83
C ARG A 111 2.91 -1.42 -11.41
N GLU A 112 1.62 -1.25 -11.70
CA GLU A 112 0.75 -2.31 -12.22
C GLU A 112 1.39 -3.04 -13.42
N LYS A 113 1.99 -2.30 -14.35
CA LYS A 113 2.70 -2.87 -15.51
C LYS A 113 3.82 -3.86 -15.13
N SER A 114 4.40 -3.73 -13.93
CA SER A 114 5.43 -4.66 -13.47
C SER A 114 4.88 -6.05 -13.16
N PHE A 115 3.57 -6.18 -12.94
CA PHE A 115 2.90 -7.46 -12.68
C PHE A 115 2.36 -8.10 -13.96
N GLU A 116 2.26 -7.33 -15.05
CA GLU A 116 1.71 -7.78 -16.31
C GLU A 116 2.59 -8.87 -16.94
N PRO A 117 1.99 -9.99 -17.40
CA PRO A 117 2.73 -11.02 -18.13
C PRO A 117 3.14 -10.50 -19.52
N GLY A 118 4.15 -11.10 -20.09
CA GLY A 118 4.60 -10.81 -21.44
C GLY A 118 6.13 -10.70 -21.57
N PHE A 119 6.61 -10.97 -22.75
CA PHE A 119 8.06 -11.00 -23.02
C PHE A 119 8.73 -9.65 -22.80
N TRP A 120 8.12 -8.55 -23.26
CA TRP A 120 8.67 -7.20 -23.10
C TRP A 120 8.70 -6.76 -21.63
N ASN A 121 7.66 -7.09 -20.88
CA ASN A 121 7.62 -6.80 -19.44
C ASN A 121 8.63 -7.67 -18.67
N PHE A 122 8.87 -8.88 -19.10
CA PHE A 122 9.94 -9.73 -18.55
C PHE A 122 11.32 -9.11 -18.79
N LEU A 123 11.62 -8.67 -20.03
CA LEU A 123 12.87 -8.00 -20.36
C LEU A 123 13.06 -6.72 -19.55
N THR A 124 12.03 -5.88 -19.46
CA THR A 124 12.08 -4.63 -18.69
C THR A 124 12.40 -4.91 -17.23
N ARG A 125 11.75 -5.92 -16.60
CA ARG A 125 12.05 -6.33 -15.23
C ARG A 125 13.48 -6.85 -15.08
N PHE A 126 13.92 -7.67 -16.03
CA PHE A 126 15.28 -8.22 -16.00
C PHE A 126 16.34 -7.12 -16.00
N PHE A 127 16.22 -6.14 -16.92
CA PHE A 127 17.18 -5.02 -17.00
C PHE A 127 17.04 -4.01 -15.85
N SER A 128 15.86 -3.87 -15.25
CA SER A 128 15.65 -2.97 -14.11
C SER A 128 15.94 -3.62 -12.75
N GLY A 129 16.32 -4.91 -12.74
CA GLY A 129 16.57 -5.65 -11.49
C GLY A 129 15.34 -5.90 -10.64
N VAL A 130 14.13 -5.65 -11.17
CA VAL A 130 12.87 -5.88 -10.46
C VAL A 130 12.51 -7.36 -10.50
N SER A 131 12.41 -7.98 -9.34
CA SER A 131 11.99 -9.37 -9.21
C SER A 131 10.62 -9.43 -8.52
N ILE A 132 9.63 -9.99 -9.22
CA ILE A 132 8.28 -10.18 -8.68
C ILE A 132 7.89 -11.65 -8.78
N LYS A 133 7.49 -12.21 -7.64
CA LYS A 133 6.90 -13.55 -7.56
C LYS A 133 5.39 -13.41 -7.36
N ASN A 134 4.61 -13.94 -8.30
CA ASN A 134 3.14 -13.89 -8.24
C ASN A 134 2.59 -15.29 -7.95
N LEU A 135 1.67 -15.37 -6.98
CA LEU A 135 0.97 -16.58 -6.57
C LEU A 135 -0.53 -16.40 -6.78
N SER A 136 -1.18 -17.50 -7.18
CA SER A 136 -2.65 -17.63 -7.21
C SER A 136 -3.05 -18.60 -6.11
N ILE A 137 -4.03 -18.20 -5.32
CA ILE A 137 -4.53 -18.95 -4.19
C ILE A 137 -5.93 -19.46 -4.51
N TYR A 138 -6.14 -20.75 -4.33
CA TYR A 138 -7.41 -21.44 -4.61
C TYR A 138 -7.92 -22.12 -3.35
N ARG A 139 -9.24 -22.14 -3.19
CA ARG A 139 -9.97 -22.96 -2.24
C ARG A 139 -10.94 -23.85 -3.00
N ASP A 140 -10.87 -25.17 -2.80
CA ASP A 140 -11.75 -26.15 -3.46
C ASP A 140 -11.88 -25.95 -4.98
N ASN A 141 -10.76 -25.69 -5.66
CA ASN A 141 -10.62 -25.34 -7.08
C ASN A 141 -11.12 -23.94 -7.50
N THR A 142 -11.74 -23.16 -6.60
CA THR A 142 -12.15 -21.78 -6.86
C THR A 142 -10.98 -20.83 -6.57
N LEU A 143 -10.67 -19.96 -7.51
CA LEU A 143 -9.68 -18.90 -7.33
C LEU A 143 -10.23 -17.87 -6.33
N ILE A 144 -9.52 -17.64 -5.22
CA ILE A 144 -9.95 -16.73 -4.14
C ILE A 144 -9.05 -15.52 -3.98
N GLY A 145 -7.86 -15.49 -4.58
CA GLY A 145 -7.00 -14.32 -4.48
C GLY A 145 -5.63 -14.54 -5.09
N PHE A 146 -4.87 -13.46 -5.07
CA PHE A 146 -3.49 -13.39 -5.51
C PHE A 146 -2.62 -12.76 -4.42
N ALA A 147 -1.37 -13.19 -4.40
CA ALA A 147 -0.33 -12.56 -3.60
C ALA A 147 0.92 -12.35 -4.45
N SER A 148 1.56 -11.22 -4.28
CA SER A 148 2.80 -10.91 -4.98
C SER A 148 3.86 -10.43 -4.02
N LEU A 149 5.09 -10.93 -4.18
CA LEU A 149 6.28 -10.46 -3.49
C LEU A 149 7.15 -9.72 -4.50
N GLU A 150 7.32 -8.42 -4.29
CA GLU A 150 8.18 -7.54 -5.07
C GLU A 150 9.46 -7.26 -4.30
N LYS A 151 10.58 -7.71 -4.84
CA LYS A 151 11.90 -7.36 -4.29
C LYS A 151 12.23 -5.92 -4.62
N THR A 152 12.66 -5.18 -3.61
CA THR A 152 13.04 -3.78 -3.75
C THR A 152 14.52 -3.58 -3.46
N ASN A 153 15.04 -2.40 -3.81
CA ASN A 153 16.37 -1.95 -3.39
C ASN A 153 16.32 -1.16 -2.06
N LEU A 154 15.14 -1.10 -1.42
CA LEU A 154 14.92 -0.43 -0.15
C LEU A 154 15.19 -1.38 1.02
N TYR A 155 14.89 -0.90 2.24
CA TYR A 155 15.05 -1.68 3.47
C TYR A 155 14.19 -2.95 3.53
N ALA A 156 12.99 -2.92 2.97
CA ALA A 156 12.03 -4.03 2.98
C ALA A 156 11.50 -4.35 1.60
N ASP A 157 11.15 -5.62 1.37
CA ASP A 157 10.46 -6.07 0.16
C ASP A 157 8.95 -5.89 0.30
N ASN A 158 8.26 -5.53 -0.78
CA ASN A 158 6.82 -5.26 -0.76
C ASN A 158 6.02 -6.54 -0.98
N ILE A 159 4.98 -6.71 -0.17
CA ILE A 159 3.92 -7.70 -0.39
C ILE A 159 2.68 -6.98 -0.90
N TRP A 160 2.06 -7.54 -1.93
CA TRP A 160 0.80 -7.07 -2.50
C TRP A 160 -0.21 -8.21 -2.45
N ILE A 161 -1.35 -7.99 -1.78
CA ILE A 161 -2.47 -8.94 -1.70
C ILE A 161 -3.61 -8.38 -2.52
N ALA A 162 -4.21 -9.21 -3.36
CA ALA A 162 -5.29 -8.85 -4.25
C ALA A 162 -6.39 -9.92 -4.18
N CYS A 163 -7.44 -9.67 -3.41
CA CYS A 163 -8.57 -10.57 -3.21
C CYS A 163 -9.81 -9.80 -2.72
N PRO A 164 -11.02 -10.37 -2.87
CA PRO A 164 -12.20 -9.92 -2.16
C PRO A 164 -11.98 -9.98 -0.64
N GLU A 165 -12.61 -9.06 0.09
CA GLU A 165 -12.38 -8.85 1.52
C GLU A 165 -12.65 -10.11 2.36
N GLU A 166 -13.67 -10.87 2.02
CA GLU A 166 -14.04 -12.13 2.70
C GLU A 166 -12.95 -13.21 2.64
N PHE A 167 -11.99 -13.09 1.73
CA PHE A 167 -10.88 -14.05 1.59
C PHE A 167 -9.55 -13.54 2.15
N ASP A 168 -9.48 -12.32 2.69
CA ASP A 168 -8.24 -11.73 3.18
C ASP A 168 -7.45 -12.66 4.09
N ASP A 169 -8.08 -13.16 5.15
CA ASP A 169 -7.42 -14.02 6.15
C ASP A 169 -6.85 -15.29 5.51
N MET A 170 -7.63 -15.92 4.62
CA MET A 170 -7.18 -17.15 3.95
C MET A 170 -6.02 -16.88 3.00
N VAL A 171 -6.12 -15.82 2.18
CA VAL A 171 -5.10 -15.48 1.18
C VAL A 171 -3.80 -15.07 1.87
N ILE A 172 -3.87 -14.25 2.93
CA ILE A 172 -2.71 -13.80 3.71
C ILE A 172 -2.02 -15.00 4.35
N ARG A 173 -2.76 -15.83 5.10
CA ARG A 173 -2.21 -17.00 5.82
C ARG A 173 -1.59 -18.01 4.89
N ALA A 174 -2.18 -18.24 3.72
CA ALA A 174 -1.67 -19.19 2.75
C ALA A 174 -0.42 -18.68 2.02
N SER A 175 -0.43 -17.42 1.60
CA SER A 175 0.60 -16.90 0.71
C SER A 175 1.91 -16.53 1.42
N ILE A 176 1.86 -15.96 2.63
CA ILE A 176 3.06 -15.47 3.31
C ILE A 176 4.08 -16.57 3.60
N PRO A 177 3.71 -17.74 4.18
CA PRO A 177 4.63 -18.85 4.34
C PRO A 177 5.21 -19.35 3.00
N SER A 178 4.38 -19.39 1.94
CA SER A 178 4.80 -19.84 0.61
C SER A 178 5.84 -18.95 -0.07
N PHE A 179 5.87 -17.67 0.26
CA PHE A 179 6.96 -16.81 -0.16
C PHE A 179 8.27 -17.19 0.54
N ARG A 180 8.25 -17.51 1.81
CA ARG A 180 9.43 -17.85 2.58
C ARG A 180 10.06 -19.17 2.19
N ASN A 181 9.25 -20.19 1.95
CA ASN A 181 9.76 -21.52 1.60
C ASN A 181 10.48 -21.57 0.24
N SER A 182 10.37 -20.53 -0.59
CA SER A 182 10.89 -20.51 -1.96
C SER A 182 11.98 -19.48 -2.25
N THR A 183 12.36 -18.66 -1.26
CA THR A 183 13.33 -17.58 -1.45
C THR A 183 14.18 -17.39 -0.20
N PHE A 184 15.48 -17.12 -0.38
CA PHE A 184 16.33 -16.70 0.73
C PHE A 184 15.91 -15.31 1.19
N PHE A 185 15.21 -15.23 2.34
CA PHE A 185 14.79 -13.99 2.94
C PHE A 185 15.92 -13.40 3.77
N VAL A 186 16.49 -12.33 3.25
CA VAL A 186 17.53 -11.57 3.97
C VAL A 186 16.95 -10.22 4.47
N ARG A 187 15.75 -9.85 4.01
CA ARG A 187 15.15 -8.54 4.28
C ARG A 187 13.78 -8.65 4.93
N PRO A 188 13.39 -7.64 5.74
CA PRO A 188 12.02 -7.51 6.18
C PRO A 188 11.05 -7.44 5.00
N GLN A 189 9.82 -7.84 5.24
CA GLN A 189 8.74 -7.68 4.28
C GLN A 189 7.74 -6.70 4.83
N THR A 190 7.20 -5.85 3.97
CA THR A 190 6.21 -4.86 4.32
C THR A 190 4.97 -4.99 3.45
N ILE A 191 3.84 -4.69 4.04
CA ILE A 191 2.57 -4.56 3.33
C ILE A 191 1.82 -3.34 3.85
N ASN A 192 1.28 -2.55 2.93
CA ASN A 192 0.34 -1.49 3.23
C ASN A 192 -1.07 -1.99 2.86
N PHE A 193 -1.98 -2.06 3.83
CA PHE A 193 -3.28 -2.71 3.64
C PHE A 193 -4.42 -1.85 4.21
N PRO A 194 -5.65 -1.92 3.67
CA PRO A 194 -6.78 -1.18 4.21
C PRO A 194 -7.00 -1.49 5.69
N ILE A 195 -7.36 -0.46 6.48
CA ILE A 195 -7.59 -0.64 7.92
C ILE A 195 -8.71 -1.65 8.16
N GLY A 196 -8.53 -2.50 9.18
CA GLY A 196 -9.51 -3.51 9.58
C GLY A 196 -9.43 -4.82 8.79
N ARG A 197 -8.93 -4.81 7.55
CA ARG A 197 -8.82 -5.98 6.69
C ARG A 197 -7.59 -6.83 7.07
N GLY A 198 -7.75 -8.15 7.14
CA GLY A 198 -6.67 -9.11 7.36
C GLY A 198 -5.87 -8.93 8.65
N THR A 199 -6.31 -8.08 9.59
CA THR A 199 -5.54 -7.72 10.79
C THR A 199 -5.13 -8.93 11.60
N LYS A 200 -6.09 -9.83 11.89
CA LYS A 200 -5.83 -11.05 12.67
C LYS A 200 -4.84 -11.99 11.97
N ALA A 201 -4.94 -12.11 10.64
CA ALA A 201 -4.02 -12.95 9.88
C ALA A 201 -2.59 -12.39 9.94
N PHE A 202 -2.41 -11.07 9.84
CA PHE A 202 -1.10 -10.44 9.99
C PHE A 202 -0.51 -10.64 11.39
N GLU A 203 -1.31 -10.43 12.44
CA GLU A 203 -0.87 -10.61 13.83
C GLU A 203 -0.47 -12.06 14.12
N ASP A 204 -1.28 -13.03 13.71
CA ASP A 204 -1.02 -14.46 13.93
C ASP A 204 0.23 -14.95 13.16
N LEU A 205 0.58 -14.30 12.05
CA LEU A 205 1.80 -14.56 11.30
C LEU A 205 3.03 -13.82 11.87
N GLY A 206 2.85 -12.99 12.89
CA GLY A 206 3.92 -12.25 13.55
C GLY A 206 4.32 -10.97 12.83
N PHE A 207 3.44 -10.38 12.03
CA PHE A 207 3.63 -9.02 11.56
C PHE A 207 3.45 -8.02 12.68
N VAL A 208 4.25 -7.00 12.69
CA VAL A 208 4.14 -5.85 13.58
C VAL A 208 3.44 -4.73 12.81
N LYS A 209 2.36 -4.19 13.37
CA LYS A 209 1.71 -2.99 12.86
C LYS A 209 2.55 -1.77 13.23
N ASN A 210 3.09 -1.08 12.23
CA ASN A 210 3.97 0.07 12.45
C ASN A 210 3.16 1.35 12.74
N HIS A 211 2.20 1.65 11.88
CA HIS A 211 1.33 2.82 11.98
C HIS A 211 0.11 2.67 11.07
N THR A 212 -0.90 3.46 11.35
CA THR A 212 -2.02 3.70 10.44
C THR A 212 -1.94 5.13 9.92
N LEU A 213 -2.11 5.30 8.62
CA LEU A 213 -2.14 6.60 7.97
C LEU A 213 -3.54 6.87 7.43
N ILE A 214 -4.02 8.07 7.69
CA ILE A 214 -5.17 8.67 7.02
C ILE A 214 -4.65 9.32 5.75
N TRP A 215 -5.21 8.95 4.62
CA TRP A 215 -4.88 9.50 3.31
C TRP A 215 -5.91 10.55 2.96
N MET A 216 -5.45 11.79 2.74
CA MET A 216 -6.32 12.92 2.50
C MET A 216 -5.98 13.60 1.18
N GLU A 217 -7.01 14.06 0.47
CA GLU A 217 -6.90 14.77 -0.81
C GLU A 217 -7.50 16.17 -0.70
N GLU A 218 -6.82 17.15 -1.22
CA GLU A 218 -7.38 18.46 -1.57
C GLU A 218 -7.42 18.57 -3.10
N ARG A 219 -8.62 18.81 -3.66
CA ARG A 219 -8.82 19.04 -5.09
C ARG A 219 -8.62 20.50 -5.42
N ILE A 220 -7.69 20.77 -6.33
CA ILE A 220 -7.40 22.11 -6.79
C ILE A 220 -8.36 22.47 -7.93
N SER A 221 -9.39 23.28 -7.64
CA SER A 221 -10.29 23.81 -8.66
C SER A 221 -9.52 24.76 -9.61
N PRO A 222 -9.73 24.67 -10.93
CA PRO A 222 -9.10 25.58 -11.89
C PRO A 222 -9.45 27.07 -11.62
N ASN A 223 -10.59 27.33 -10.99
CA ASN A 223 -11.18 28.66 -10.77
C ASN A 223 -11.30 29.10 -9.30
N GLY A 224 -10.66 28.40 -8.35
CA GLY A 224 -10.78 28.72 -6.93
C GLY A 224 -9.78 29.78 -6.48
N PHE A 225 -10.12 31.06 -6.59
CA PHE A 225 -9.58 32.06 -5.67
C PHE A 225 -10.05 31.69 -4.27
N LEU A 226 -9.14 31.46 -3.34
CA LEU A 226 -9.45 31.54 -1.92
C LEU A 226 -10.08 32.92 -1.69
N SER A 227 -11.37 32.96 -1.33
CA SER A 227 -11.96 34.17 -0.79
C SER A 227 -11.16 34.49 0.48
N GLU A 228 -10.36 35.56 0.38
CA GLU A 228 -9.79 36.21 1.55
C GLU A 228 -10.94 36.62 2.47
N LYS A 229 -11.00 36.03 3.65
CA LYS A 229 -11.68 36.56 4.81
C LYS A 229 -10.74 36.57 6.01
#